data_b69e08e03e97c18a06dc28a48bd1c164
#
_entry.id   b69e08e03e97c18a06dc28a48bd1c164
#
_cell.length_a   1.000
_cell.length_b   1.000
_cell.length_c   1.000
_cell.angle_alpha   90.00
_cell.angle_beta   90.00
_cell.angle_gamma   90.00
#
_symmetry.space_group_name_H-M   'P 1'
#
loop_
_entity.id
_entity.type
_entity.pdbx_description
1 polymer ?
#
loop_
_entity_poly.entity_id
_entity_poly.type
_entity_poly.pdbx_seq_one_letter_code
_entity_poly.pdbx_strand_id
1 'polypeptide(L)'
;MADAATVVLLVRHGLTPTTGIKLPGQAPGLHLTDEGRRQAEAAAARIKALPKVAAVYSSHLERARETAAPIARARGLALRIDRDLADLDIGAWTGLSLKQAARRPEWETVQRNPSGFRFPDGESFPEMQARITSALGRLVARFPGQIVVAVSHADPIKAAVAQALGTPLDLFQRIMIAPSSITAVAYRRGGPAVLTVNSLAGDLTWLGGGKA
;
A
#
# COMPACT_ATOMS: atom_id res chain seq x y z
N MET A 1 20.32 -24.67 -1.08
CA MET A 1 20.30 -23.37 -0.37
C MET A 1 18.86 -23.02 -0.10
N ALA A 2 18.49 -22.71 1.14
CA ALA A 2 17.11 -22.30 1.46
C ALA A 2 16.77 -21.05 0.62
N ASP A 3 15.63 -21.13 -0.07
CA ASP A 3 15.12 -20.06 -0.96
C ASP A 3 14.71 -18.87 -0.06
N ALA A 4 15.62 -17.90 0.07
CA ALA A 4 15.41 -16.75 0.95
C ALA A 4 14.22 -15.94 0.44
N ALA A 5 13.21 -15.73 1.28
CA ALA A 5 12.01 -15.00 0.91
C ALA A 5 12.33 -13.53 0.60
N THR A 6 11.75 -13.01 -0.48
CA THR A 6 11.69 -11.55 -0.69
C THR A 6 10.56 -10.98 0.13
N VAL A 7 10.84 -10.02 1.01
CA VAL A 7 9.82 -9.38 1.84
C VAL A 7 9.48 -8.01 1.27
N VAL A 8 8.23 -7.77 0.94
CA VAL A 8 7.74 -6.46 0.56
C VAL A 8 7.00 -5.84 1.74
N LEU A 9 7.48 -4.67 2.18
CA LEU A 9 6.83 -3.83 3.18
C LEU A 9 5.94 -2.83 2.47
N LEU A 10 4.65 -3.07 2.50
CA LEU A 10 3.64 -2.15 1.98
C LEU A 10 3.34 -1.11 3.07
N VAL A 11 3.52 0.16 2.77
CA VAL A 11 3.27 1.26 3.70
C VAL A 11 2.19 2.15 3.11
N ARG A 12 1.08 2.36 3.82
CA ARG A 12 0.09 3.35 3.41
C ARG A 12 0.64 4.76 3.66
N HIS A 13 0.33 5.71 2.76
CA HIS A 13 0.64 7.12 3.01
C HIS A 13 0.08 7.61 4.35
N GLY A 14 0.72 8.59 4.96
CA GLY A 14 0.30 9.22 6.21
C GLY A 14 -1.02 9.99 6.08
N LEU A 15 -1.52 10.50 7.19
CA LEU A 15 -2.78 11.24 7.27
C LEU A 15 -2.75 12.47 6.35
N THR A 16 -3.86 12.69 5.62
CA THR A 16 -4.12 13.87 4.79
C THR A 16 -5.37 14.58 5.24
N PRO A 17 -5.62 15.85 4.88
CA PRO A 17 -6.84 16.57 5.24
C PRO A 17 -8.13 15.90 4.74
N THR A 18 -8.04 15.03 3.74
CA THR A 18 -9.21 14.35 3.14
C THR A 18 -9.42 12.93 3.66
N THR A 19 -8.49 12.39 4.45
CA THR A 19 -8.58 11.00 4.95
C THR A 19 -9.84 10.79 5.77
N GLY A 20 -10.68 9.83 5.39
CA GLY A 20 -11.96 9.54 6.04
C GLY A 20 -13.08 10.56 5.76
N ILE A 21 -12.84 11.55 4.89
CA ILE A 21 -13.79 12.63 4.57
C ILE A 21 -14.17 12.62 3.08
N LYS A 22 -13.18 12.49 2.20
CA LYS A 22 -13.36 12.52 0.75
C LYS A 22 -12.65 11.36 0.08
N LEU A 23 -13.03 11.10 -1.14
CA LEU A 23 -12.40 10.15 -2.06
C LEU A 23 -11.42 10.91 -2.96
N PRO A 24 -10.11 10.93 -2.66
CA PRO A 24 -9.15 11.69 -3.45
C PRO A 24 -8.77 10.99 -4.76
N GLY A 25 -8.90 9.66 -4.85
CA GLY A 25 -8.41 8.90 -5.98
C GLY A 25 -6.96 9.27 -6.32
N GLN A 26 -6.71 9.54 -7.60
CA GLN A 26 -5.39 9.97 -8.08
C GLN A 26 -5.23 11.50 -8.21
N ALA A 27 -6.11 12.29 -7.56
CA ALA A 27 -5.97 13.75 -7.60
C ALA A 27 -4.58 14.21 -7.13
N PRO A 28 -3.93 15.12 -7.87
CA PRO A 28 -2.66 15.73 -7.47
C PRO A 28 -2.87 16.78 -6.38
N GLY A 29 -1.76 17.27 -5.79
CA GLY A 29 -1.77 18.37 -4.84
C GLY A 29 -2.28 18.03 -3.45
N LEU A 30 -2.47 16.75 -3.13
CA LEU A 30 -2.88 16.31 -1.80
C LEU A 30 -1.66 15.92 -0.97
N HIS A 31 -1.34 16.75 0.02
CA HIS A 31 -0.18 16.63 0.91
C HIS A 31 -0.55 16.02 2.27
N LEU A 32 0.47 15.60 3.02
CA LEU A 32 0.31 15.14 4.40
C LEU A 32 -0.04 16.32 5.32
N THR A 33 -0.85 16.04 6.36
CA THR A 33 -0.97 16.91 7.53
C THR A 33 0.32 16.85 8.37
N ASP A 34 0.46 17.72 9.36
CA ASP A 34 1.59 17.64 10.32
C ASP A 34 1.56 16.31 11.08
N GLU A 35 0.36 15.81 11.43
CA GLU A 35 0.21 14.47 12.00
C GLU A 35 0.65 13.37 11.01
N GLY A 36 0.25 13.48 9.73
CA GLY A 36 0.70 12.56 8.69
C GLY A 36 2.22 12.54 8.52
N ARG A 37 2.90 13.68 8.67
CA ARG A 37 4.36 13.76 8.66
C ARG A 37 4.97 13.06 9.89
N ARG A 38 4.41 13.27 11.08
CA ARG A 38 4.85 12.55 12.30
C ARG A 38 4.68 11.05 12.15
N GLN A 39 3.56 10.59 11.58
CA GLN A 39 3.30 9.18 11.30
C GLN A 39 4.33 8.60 10.32
N ALA A 40 4.69 9.35 9.27
CA ALA A 40 5.71 8.94 8.30
C ALA A 40 7.11 8.81 8.94
N GLU A 41 7.50 9.74 9.81
CA GLU A 41 8.77 9.65 10.57
C GLU A 41 8.77 8.45 11.54
N ALA A 42 7.65 8.16 12.21
CA ALA A 42 7.52 6.99 13.08
C ALA A 42 7.65 5.68 12.28
N ALA A 43 7.03 5.58 11.12
CA ALA A 43 7.20 4.43 10.22
C ALA A 43 8.65 4.31 9.73
N ALA A 44 9.31 5.43 9.41
CA ALA A 44 10.71 5.47 9.00
C ALA A 44 11.64 4.96 10.11
N ALA A 45 11.40 5.36 11.36
CA ALA A 45 12.18 4.91 12.51
C ALA A 45 12.08 3.37 12.70
N ARG A 46 10.88 2.81 12.56
CA ARG A 46 10.67 1.35 12.63
C ARG A 46 11.38 0.59 11.50
N ILE A 47 11.30 1.11 10.27
CA ILE A 47 11.96 0.51 9.09
C ILE A 47 13.49 0.67 9.18
N LYS A 48 13.98 1.75 9.79
CA LYS A 48 15.42 1.97 10.04
C LYS A 48 16.02 0.86 10.91
N ALA A 49 15.29 0.31 11.86
CA ALA A 49 15.72 -0.76 12.74
C ALA A 49 15.94 -2.11 12.02
N LEU A 50 15.38 -2.28 10.80
CA LEU A 50 15.56 -3.51 10.02
C LEU A 50 17.04 -3.66 9.57
N PRO A 51 17.57 -4.90 9.57
CA PRO A 51 19.00 -5.11 9.28
C PRO A 51 19.36 -4.73 7.84
N LYS A 52 18.48 -4.96 6.87
CA LYS A 52 18.80 -4.74 5.46
C LYS A 52 17.54 -4.41 4.63
N VAL A 53 17.44 -3.19 4.13
CA VAL A 53 16.43 -2.76 3.13
C VAL A 53 17.17 -2.43 1.84
N ALA A 54 16.74 -3.06 0.74
CA ALA A 54 17.43 -2.94 -0.56
C ALA A 54 16.97 -1.74 -1.38
N ALA A 55 15.68 -1.36 -1.28
CA ALA A 55 15.12 -0.26 -2.04
C ALA A 55 13.85 0.30 -1.39
N VAL A 56 13.56 1.57 -1.70
CA VAL A 56 12.33 2.25 -1.33
C VAL A 56 11.66 2.76 -2.60
N TYR A 57 10.44 2.27 -2.83
CA TYR A 57 9.58 2.69 -3.92
C TYR A 57 8.36 3.43 -3.39
N SER A 58 7.79 4.29 -4.20
CA SER A 58 6.57 5.03 -3.90
C SER A 58 5.70 5.21 -5.13
N SER A 59 4.39 5.26 -4.90
CA SER A 59 3.47 5.92 -5.82
C SER A 59 3.98 7.32 -6.18
N HIS A 60 3.59 7.81 -7.35
CA HIS A 60 3.96 9.16 -7.81
C HIS A 60 3.21 10.28 -7.08
N LEU A 61 2.12 9.96 -6.34
CA LEU A 61 1.29 10.95 -5.65
C LEU A 61 2.02 11.56 -4.44
N GLU A 62 1.82 12.86 -4.22
CA GLU A 62 2.58 13.67 -3.25
C GLU A 62 2.55 13.06 -1.85
N ARG A 63 1.37 12.71 -1.34
CA ARG A 63 1.17 12.10 -0.01
C ARG A 63 1.98 10.80 0.19
N ALA A 64 2.12 10.00 -0.87
CA ALA A 64 2.92 8.77 -0.82
C ALA A 64 4.41 9.08 -0.87
N ARG A 65 4.83 10.00 -1.72
CA ARG A 65 6.24 10.46 -1.82
C ARG A 65 6.69 11.09 -0.52
N GLU A 66 5.86 11.94 0.09
CA GLU A 66 6.16 12.57 1.39
C GLU A 66 6.28 11.55 2.52
N THR A 67 5.51 10.47 2.47
CA THR A 67 5.63 9.34 3.42
C THR A 67 6.90 8.53 3.17
N ALA A 68 7.27 8.31 1.91
CA ALA A 68 8.43 7.52 1.53
C ALA A 68 9.77 8.24 1.77
N ALA A 69 9.77 9.57 1.67
CA ALA A 69 10.98 10.37 1.78
C ALA A 69 11.75 10.17 3.10
N PRO A 70 11.13 10.24 4.29
CA PRO A 70 11.83 9.95 5.55
C PRO A 70 12.33 8.51 5.63
N ILE A 71 11.61 7.53 5.06
CA ILE A 71 12.05 6.13 5.01
C ILE A 71 13.32 5.99 4.17
N ALA A 72 13.33 6.57 2.97
CA ALA A 72 14.48 6.54 2.08
C ALA A 72 15.69 7.24 2.72
N ARG A 73 15.49 8.42 3.32
CA ARG A 73 16.52 9.17 4.05
C ARG A 73 17.09 8.37 5.21
N ALA A 74 16.25 7.74 6.03
CA ALA A 74 16.68 6.95 7.20
C ALA A 74 17.52 5.73 6.83
N ARG A 75 17.38 5.24 5.58
CA ARG A 75 18.13 4.09 5.03
C ARG A 75 19.29 4.50 4.11
N GLY A 76 19.48 5.80 3.83
CA GLY A 76 20.49 6.27 2.85
C GLY A 76 20.21 5.79 1.42
N LEU A 77 18.95 5.59 1.06
CA LEU A 77 18.52 5.06 -0.23
C LEU A 77 17.85 6.14 -1.08
N ALA A 78 18.01 6.03 -2.39
CA ALA A 78 17.25 6.84 -3.33
C ALA A 78 15.77 6.40 -3.34
N LEU A 79 14.85 7.37 -3.30
CA LEU A 79 13.44 7.14 -3.51
C LEU A 79 13.17 6.90 -5.00
N ARG A 80 12.54 5.78 -5.32
CA ARG A 80 12.17 5.39 -6.68
C ARG A 80 10.66 5.49 -6.86
N ILE A 81 10.22 5.99 -8.00
CA ILE A 81 8.79 6.10 -8.31
C ILE A 81 8.35 4.93 -9.19
N ASP A 82 7.27 4.27 -8.76
CA ASP A 82 6.53 3.31 -9.59
C ASP A 82 5.06 3.75 -9.63
N ARG A 83 4.58 4.09 -10.84
CA ARG A 83 3.20 4.58 -11.03
C ARG A 83 2.15 3.51 -10.72
N ASP A 84 2.51 2.24 -10.84
CA ASP A 84 1.61 1.13 -10.55
C ASP A 84 1.34 0.94 -9.03
N LEU A 85 2.05 1.68 -8.17
CA LEU A 85 1.74 1.80 -6.74
C LEU A 85 0.69 2.88 -6.44
N ALA A 86 0.13 3.55 -7.46
CA ALA A 86 -0.86 4.61 -7.30
C ALA A 86 -2.17 4.12 -6.66
N ASP A 87 -2.94 5.08 -6.14
CA ASP A 87 -4.29 4.82 -5.63
C ASP A 87 -5.22 4.33 -6.74
N LEU A 88 -6.39 3.83 -6.37
CA LEU A 88 -7.47 3.51 -7.29
C LEU A 88 -7.86 4.75 -8.09
N ASP A 89 -7.86 4.65 -9.42
CA ASP A 89 -8.41 5.70 -10.27
C ASP A 89 -9.94 5.63 -10.23
N ILE A 90 -10.54 6.54 -9.53
CA ILE A 90 -11.98 6.60 -9.33
C ILE A 90 -12.69 7.56 -10.29
N GLY A 91 -11.97 8.06 -11.29
CA GLY A 91 -12.52 8.87 -12.39
C GLY A 91 -13.45 9.96 -11.91
N ALA A 92 -14.69 9.94 -12.38
CA ALA A 92 -15.73 10.94 -12.06
C ALA A 92 -16.13 11.00 -10.56
N TRP A 93 -15.68 10.07 -9.72
CA TRP A 93 -15.93 10.13 -8.29
C TRP A 93 -14.84 10.88 -7.51
N THR A 94 -13.78 11.30 -8.18
CA THR A 94 -12.69 12.04 -7.58
C THR A 94 -13.17 13.33 -6.91
N GLY A 95 -12.83 13.50 -5.64
CA GLY A 95 -13.20 14.68 -4.83
C GLY A 95 -14.57 14.58 -4.14
N LEU A 96 -15.38 13.56 -4.43
CA LEU A 96 -16.63 13.35 -3.70
C LEU A 96 -16.34 13.14 -2.21
N SER A 97 -17.20 13.71 -1.34
CA SER A 97 -17.21 13.31 0.06
C SER A 97 -17.74 11.89 0.20
N LEU A 98 -17.34 11.19 1.25
CA LEU A 98 -17.89 9.86 1.56
C LEU A 98 -19.42 9.88 1.71
N LYS A 99 -19.98 10.97 2.25
CA LYS A 99 -21.44 11.17 2.34
C LYS A 99 -22.11 11.25 0.96
N GLN A 100 -21.48 11.93 -0.01
CA GLN A 100 -21.97 12.01 -1.37
C GLN A 100 -21.86 10.65 -2.09
N ALA A 101 -20.72 9.98 -1.95
CA ALA A 101 -20.51 8.66 -2.52
C ALA A 101 -21.52 7.64 -1.97
N ALA A 102 -21.77 7.64 -0.66
CA ALA A 102 -22.71 6.74 0.01
C ALA A 102 -24.18 6.92 -0.42
N ARG A 103 -24.53 8.04 -1.06
CA ARG A 103 -25.87 8.29 -1.60
C ARG A 103 -26.05 7.81 -3.05
N ARG A 104 -24.96 7.37 -3.70
CA ARG A 104 -25.05 6.85 -5.07
C ARG A 104 -25.61 5.44 -5.08
N PRO A 105 -26.46 5.09 -6.04
CA PRO A 105 -27.01 3.72 -6.16
C PRO A 105 -25.90 2.66 -6.23
N GLU A 106 -24.79 2.99 -6.88
CA GLU A 106 -23.68 2.08 -7.10
C GLU A 106 -22.82 1.83 -5.83
N TRP A 107 -23.04 2.61 -4.76
CA TRP A 107 -22.24 2.49 -3.53
C TRP A 107 -22.32 1.10 -2.90
N GLU A 108 -23.48 0.47 -2.95
CA GLU A 108 -23.66 -0.89 -2.44
C GLU A 108 -22.77 -1.88 -3.21
N THR A 109 -22.72 -1.75 -4.55
CA THR A 109 -21.83 -2.57 -5.38
C THR A 109 -20.36 -2.34 -5.03
N VAL A 110 -19.94 -1.08 -4.87
CA VAL A 110 -18.56 -0.73 -4.43
C VAL A 110 -18.21 -1.38 -3.10
N GLN A 111 -19.17 -1.53 -2.20
CA GLN A 111 -18.93 -2.08 -0.86
C GLN A 111 -19.02 -3.61 -0.79
N ARG A 112 -19.91 -4.23 -1.57
CA ARG A 112 -20.26 -5.65 -1.44
C ARG A 112 -19.83 -6.53 -2.60
N ASN A 113 -19.70 -5.94 -3.79
CA ASN A 113 -19.30 -6.64 -5.01
C ASN A 113 -18.33 -5.77 -5.85
N PRO A 114 -17.20 -5.33 -5.26
CA PRO A 114 -16.25 -4.47 -5.96
C PRO A 114 -15.67 -5.11 -7.22
N SER A 115 -15.56 -6.44 -7.29
CA SER A 115 -15.06 -7.12 -8.48
C SER A 115 -15.91 -6.88 -9.74
N GLY A 116 -17.20 -6.60 -9.56
CA GLY A 116 -18.13 -6.28 -10.64
C GLY A 116 -18.25 -4.77 -10.98
N PHE A 117 -17.47 -3.90 -10.28
CA PHE A 117 -17.62 -2.45 -10.43
C PHE A 117 -16.43 -1.80 -11.14
N ARG A 118 -16.75 -0.90 -12.09
CA ARG A 118 -15.83 0.04 -12.73
C ARG A 118 -16.26 1.46 -12.42
N PHE A 119 -15.32 2.30 -12.00
CA PHE A 119 -15.61 3.73 -11.85
C PHE A 119 -15.79 4.41 -13.20
N PRO A 120 -16.81 5.28 -13.36
CA PRO A 120 -16.96 6.09 -14.57
C PRO A 120 -15.68 6.91 -14.84
N ASP A 121 -15.14 6.81 -16.04
CA ASP A 121 -13.87 7.45 -16.44
C ASP A 121 -12.66 7.03 -15.59
N GLY A 122 -12.74 5.86 -14.91
CA GLY A 122 -11.71 5.34 -14.03
C GLY A 122 -11.41 3.86 -14.26
N GLU A 123 -10.68 3.26 -13.32
CA GLU A 123 -10.37 1.83 -13.35
C GLU A 123 -11.42 1.00 -12.57
N SER A 124 -11.46 -0.29 -12.82
CA SER A 124 -12.16 -1.26 -11.99
C SER A 124 -11.28 -1.76 -10.83
N PHE A 125 -11.90 -2.32 -9.80
CA PHE A 125 -11.13 -2.95 -8.71
C PHE A 125 -10.25 -4.12 -9.20
N PRO A 126 -10.68 -5.00 -10.13
CA PRO A 126 -9.80 -6.02 -10.71
C PRO A 126 -8.58 -5.44 -11.45
N GLU A 127 -8.73 -4.34 -12.20
CA GLU A 127 -7.60 -3.69 -12.86
C GLU A 127 -6.62 -3.10 -11.86
N MET A 128 -7.09 -2.43 -10.81
CA MET A 128 -6.25 -1.97 -9.71
C MET A 128 -5.51 -3.16 -9.06
N GLN A 129 -6.21 -4.27 -8.77
CA GLN A 129 -5.57 -5.45 -8.17
C GLN A 129 -4.50 -6.03 -9.10
N ALA A 130 -4.78 -6.18 -10.38
CA ALA A 130 -3.81 -6.66 -11.37
C ALA A 130 -2.58 -5.75 -11.45
N ARG A 131 -2.79 -4.43 -11.45
CA ARG A 131 -1.74 -3.41 -11.51
C ARG A 131 -0.82 -3.49 -10.28
N ILE A 132 -1.38 -3.47 -9.07
CA ILE A 132 -0.57 -3.53 -7.85
C ILE A 132 0.17 -4.86 -7.71
N THR A 133 -0.48 -5.99 -7.99
CA THR A 133 0.16 -7.31 -7.90
C THR A 133 1.28 -7.48 -8.94
N SER A 134 1.11 -6.94 -10.14
CA SER A 134 2.16 -6.89 -11.16
C SER A 134 3.36 -6.06 -10.69
N ALA A 135 3.12 -4.86 -10.10
CA ALA A 135 4.18 -4.05 -9.52
C ALA A 135 4.97 -4.82 -8.45
N LEU A 136 4.27 -5.47 -7.52
CA LEU A 136 4.94 -6.27 -6.47
C LEU A 136 5.72 -7.45 -7.08
N GLY A 137 5.18 -8.12 -8.10
CA GLY A 137 5.90 -9.18 -8.82
C GLY A 137 7.22 -8.69 -9.43
N ARG A 138 7.24 -7.49 -10.03
CA ARG A 138 8.48 -6.87 -10.54
C ARG A 138 9.49 -6.58 -9.42
N LEU A 139 9.03 -6.10 -8.27
CA LEU A 139 9.90 -5.83 -7.11
C LEU A 139 10.49 -7.14 -6.57
N VAL A 140 9.67 -8.17 -6.43
CA VAL A 140 10.12 -9.51 -5.98
C VAL A 140 11.17 -10.09 -6.90
N ALA A 141 10.95 -10.03 -8.21
CA ALA A 141 11.90 -10.53 -9.20
C ALA A 141 13.22 -9.75 -9.21
N ARG A 142 13.17 -8.43 -8.94
CA ARG A 142 14.35 -7.56 -8.93
C ARG A 142 15.21 -7.67 -7.67
N PHE A 143 14.62 -8.04 -6.54
CA PHE A 143 15.29 -8.05 -5.24
C PHE A 143 15.14 -9.41 -4.53
N PRO A 144 15.59 -10.52 -5.14
CA PRO A 144 15.41 -11.85 -4.56
C PRO A 144 16.08 -11.96 -3.18
N GLY A 145 15.32 -12.49 -2.20
CA GLY A 145 15.80 -12.70 -0.83
C GLY A 145 16.05 -11.42 -0.02
N GLN A 146 15.52 -10.26 -0.45
CA GLN A 146 15.77 -8.97 0.18
C GLN A 146 14.46 -8.34 0.70
N ILE A 147 14.60 -7.31 1.53
CA ILE A 147 13.48 -6.48 1.99
C ILE A 147 13.37 -5.24 1.10
N VAL A 148 12.17 -4.99 0.57
CA VAL A 148 11.86 -3.81 -0.24
C VAL A 148 10.67 -3.08 0.36
N VAL A 149 10.72 -1.76 0.40
CA VAL A 149 9.61 -0.90 0.85
C VAL A 149 8.85 -0.38 -0.37
N ALA A 150 7.52 -0.48 -0.33
CA ALA A 150 6.60 0.07 -1.34
C ALA A 150 5.53 0.93 -0.67
N VAL A 151 5.64 2.25 -0.80
CA VAL A 151 4.67 3.20 -0.25
C VAL A 151 3.53 3.42 -1.24
N SER A 152 2.30 3.12 -0.79
CA SER A 152 1.11 3.09 -1.61
C SER A 152 -0.11 3.63 -0.84
N HIS A 153 -1.30 3.17 -1.17
CA HIS A 153 -2.59 3.67 -0.68
C HIS A 153 -3.42 2.53 -0.10
N ALA A 154 -4.55 2.86 0.54
CA ALA A 154 -5.35 1.87 1.27
C ALA A 154 -5.84 0.74 0.36
N ASP A 155 -6.56 1.06 -0.71
CA ASP A 155 -7.22 0.05 -1.53
C ASP A 155 -6.25 -0.83 -2.33
N PRO A 156 -5.17 -0.31 -2.95
CA PRO A 156 -4.15 -1.16 -3.55
C PRO A 156 -3.48 -2.10 -2.53
N ILE A 157 -3.20 -1.64 -1.32
CA ILE A 157 -2.61 -2.50 -0.27
C ILE A 157 -3.60 -3.59 0.16
N LYS A 158 -4.89 -3.25 0.38
CA LYS A 158 -5.94 -4.25 0.68
C LYS A 158 -6.05 -5.30 -0.43
N ALA A 159 -6.05 -4.86 -1.70
CA ALA A 159 -6.13 -5.75 -2.85
C ALA A 159 -4.91 -6.69 -2.96
N ALA A 160 -3.70 -6.19 -2.68
CA ALA A 160 -2.49 -6.99 -2.62
C ALA A 160 -2.52 -8.02 -1.49
N VAL A 161 -3.01 -7.64 -0.31
CA VAL A 161 -3.20 -8.55 0.84
C VAL A 161 -4.25 -9.61 0.52
N ALA A 162 -5.40 -9.21 -0.05
CA ALA A 162 -6.45 -10.15 -0.46
C ALA A 162 -5.90 -11.19 -1.44
N GLN A 163 -5.15 -10.75 -2.46
CA GLN A 163 -4.50 -11.65 -3.42
C GLN A 163 -3.52 -12.60 -2.72
N ALA A 164 -2.69 -12.11 -1.81
CA ALA A 164 -1.70 -12.92 -1.10
C ALA A 164 -2.33 -13.96 -0.16
N LEU A 165 -3.52 -13.68 0.38
CA LEU A 165 -4.29 -14.58 1.25
C LEU A 165 -5.24 -15.51 0.48
N GLY A 166 -5.40 -15.34 -0.83
CA GLY A 166 -6.44 -16.04 -1.59
C GLY A 166 -7.86 -15.59 -1.23
N THR A 167 -8.01 -14.42 -0.63
CA THR A 167 -9.31 -13.84 -0.27
C THR A 167 -9.97 -13.28 -1.54
N PRO A 168 -11.25 -13.60 -1.82
CA PRO A 168 -11.98 -12.98 -2.91
C PRO A 168 -11.94 -11.45 -2.85
N LEU A 169 -11.77 -10.79 -4.00
CA LEU A 169 -11.70 -9.33 -4.06
C LEU A 169 -12.92 -8.65 -3.46
N ASP A 170 -14.10 -9.27 -3.54
CA ASP A 170 -15.33 -8.76 -2.93
C ASP A 170 -15.30 -8.69 -1.40
N LEU A 171 -14.32 -9.31 -0.77
CA LEU A 171 -14.12 -9.28 0.68
C LEU A 171 -12.97 -8.37 1.12
N PHE A 172 -12.26 -7.71 0.18
CA PHE A 172 -11.06 -6.92 0.49
C PHE A 172 -11.33 -5.73 1.40
N GLN A 173 -12.57 -5.21 1.42
CA GLN A 173 -12.97 -4.13 2.34
C GLN A 173 -12.94 -4.53 3.82
N ARG A 174 -12.89 -5.84 4.13
CA ARG A 174 -12.71 -6.35 5.50
C ARG A 174 -11.28 -6.17 6.02
N ILE A 175 -10.33 -5.84 5.14
CA ILE A 175 -8.94 -5.60 5.50
C ILE A 175 -8.78 -4.12 5.85
N MET A 176 -8.31 -3.83 7.06
CA MET A 176 -8.06 -2.45 7.50
C MET A 176 -6.61 -2.07 7.30
N ILE A 177 -6.38 -0.90 6.69
CA ILE A 177 -5.05 -0.33 6.46
C ILE A 177 -5.07 1.12 6.91
N ALA A 178 -4.50 1.42 8.06
CA ALA A 178 -4.43 2.76 8.64
C ALA A 178 -3.32 3.61 8.00
N PRO A 179 -3.38 4.95 8.08
CA PRO A 179 -2.30 5.82 7.62
C PRO A 179 -0.96 5.46 8.25
N SER A 180 0.10 5.42 7.45
CA SER A 180 1.48 5.01 7.80
C SER A 180 1.62 3.62 8.43
N SER A 181 0.58 2.78 8.38
CA SER A 181 0.70 1.38 8.80
C SER A 181 1.62 0.60 7.85
N ILE A 182 2.27 -0.41 8.41
CA ILE A 182 3.17 -1.31 7.69
C ILE A 182 2.52 -2.69 7.60
N THR A 183 2.43 -3.20 6.37
CA THR A 183 1.99 -4.55 6.06
C THR A 183 3.15 -5.29 5.42
N ALA A 184 3.50 -6.48 5.89
CA ALA A 184 4.62 -7.26 5.36
C ALA A 184 4.14 -8.54 4.69
N VAL A 185 4.56 -8.74 3.44
CA VAL A 185 4.29 -9.97 2.67
C VAL A 185 5.61 -10.57 2.23
N ALA A 186 5.84 -11.83 2.57
CA ALA A 186 6.98 -12.61 2.13
C ALA A 186 6.61 -13.42 0.88
N TYR A 187 7.44 -13.33 -0.16
CA TYR A 187 7.28 -14.07 -1.42
C TYR A 187 8.31 -15.18 -1.51
N ARG A 188 7.86 -16.43 -1.65
CA ARG A 188 8.65 -17.66 -1.72
C ARG A 188 8.24 -18.48 -2.94
N ARG A 189 8.98 -19.54 -3.28
CA ARG A 189 8.61 -20.48 -4.35
C ARG A 189 7.22 -21.10 -4.17
N GLY A 190 6.82 -21.34 -2.90
CA GLY A 190 5.49 -21.87 -2.57
C GLY A 190 4.36 -20.85 -2.56
N GLY A 191 4.63 -19.59 -2.96
CA GLY A 191 3.67 -18.50 -2.96
C GLY A 191 3.90 -17.46 -1.86
N PRO A 192 3.04 -16.43 -1.81
CA PRO A 192 3.13 -15.37 -0.80
C PRO A 192 2.67 -15.84 0.59
N ALA A 193 3.27 -15.28 1.63
CA ALA A 193 2.84 -15.41 3.02
C ALA A 193 2.68 -14.03 3.63
N VAL A 194 1.51 -13.71 4.17
CA VAL A 194 1.25 -12.45 4.87
C VAL A 194 1.78 -12.57 6.29
N LEU A 195 2.83 -11.80 6.61
CA LEU A 195 3.51 -11.86 7.90
C LEU A 195 2.85 -10.96 8.94
N THR A 196 2.42 -9.76 8.53
CA THR A 196 1.64 -8.84 9.35
C THR A 196 0.81 -7.91 8.47
N VAL A 197 -0.33 -7.46 9.00
CA VAL A 197 -1.22 -6.48 8.33
C VAL A 197 -1.45 -5.32 9.28
N ASN A 198 -1.42 -4.09 8.74
CA ASN A 198 -1.83 -2.88 9.47
C ASN A 198 -1.04 -2.60 10.76
N SER A 199 0.25 -2.91 10.79
CA SER A 199 1.10 -2.70 11.98
C SER A 199 1.43 -1.21 12.16
N LEU A 200 0.98 -0.64 13.29
CA LEU A 200 1.19 0.78 13.65
C LEU A 200 2.29 0.98 14.70
N ALA A 201 2.62 -0.05 15.47
CA ALA A 201 3.58 0.01 16.55
C ALA A 201 4.40 -1.28 16.67
N GLY A 202 5.36 -1.30 17.57
CA GLY A 202 6.19 -2.46 17.86
C GLY A 202 7.39 -2.64 16.95
N ASP A 203 8.21 -3.62 17.29
CA ASP A 203 9.43 -3.98 16.60
C ASP A 203 9.14 -4.76 15.32
N LEU A 204 9.92 -4.55 14.29
CA LEU A 204 9.89 -5.25 13.01
C LEU A 204 11.17 -6.04 12.73
N THR A 205 12.14 -6.04 13.64
CA THR A 205 13.48 -6.67 13.42
C THR A 205 13.38 -8.17 13.14
N TRP A 206 12.33 -8.83 13.65
CA TRP A 206 12.01 -10.23 13.35
C TRP A 206 11.78 -10.52 11.85
N LEU A 207 11.43 -9.51 11.04
CA LEU A 207 11.32 -9.66 9.59
C LEU A 207 12.66 -9.88 8.89
N GLY A 208 13.77 -9.50 9.53
CA GLY A 208 15.12 -9.66 8.99
C GLY A 208 15.82 -10.95 9.39
N GLY A 209 15.26 -11.72 10.32
CA GLY A 209 15.79 -12.99 10.79
C GLY A 209 15.21 -14.17 10.00
N GLY A 210 15.83 -14.52 8.90
CA GLY A 210 15.38 -15.60 8.00
C GLY A 210 15.44 -17.02 8.62
N LYS A 211 14.60 -17.28 9.63
CA LYS A 211 14.18 -18.63 10.06
C LYS A 211 12.71 -18.53 10.50
N ALA A 212 11.82 -18.66 9.58
CA ALA A 212 10.44 -19.08 9.81
C ALA A 212 10.09 -20.18 8.82
#